data_c6ed363e84d5781af1e278c1af20d3af
#
_entry.id   c6ed363e84d5781af1e278c1af20d3af
#
_cell.length_a   1.000
_cell.length_b   1.000
_cell.length_c   1.000
_cell.angle_alpha   90.00
_cell.angle_beta   90.00
_cell.angle_gamma   90.00
#
_symmetry.space_group_name_H-M   'P 1'
#
loop_
_entity.id
_entity.type
_entity.pdbx_description
1 polymer ?
#
loop_
_entity_poly.entity_id
_entity_poly.type
_entity_poly.pdbx_seq_one_letter_code
_entity_poly.pdbx_strand_id
1 'polypeptide(L)'
;MIIGIDHGYYAIKTKQVCFPTGLMRYTYEPYTMQNVLQYGGAYYVCGTGRQTLVKDKTANDNYYLLTLAALAQEIRKRKGERTAKVVLAAGLPLAGFGREKQKFKEYLFRKEQPVRFFYEGERYEIQIEDVKLFPQGYSALALYPEYLKDEPSVLLVDIGGWTVDLMRLDNAVPNAATCRSLELGVIRCMDEIL
;
A
#
# COMPACT_ATOMS: atom_id res chain seq x y z
N MET A 1 -1.03 6.75 -16.30
CA MET A 1 -0.38 5.43 -16.07
C MET A 1 -1.05 4.70 -14.94
N ILE A 2 -0.89 3.34 -14.86
CA ILE A 2 -1.38 2.57 -13.71
C ILE A 2 -0.20 2.28 -12.78
N ILE A 3 -0.37 2.55 -11.47
CA ILE A 3 0.62 2.25 -10.43
C ILE A 3 -0.06 1.41 -9.35
N GLY A 4 0.42 0.18 -9.16
CA GLY A 4 0.01 -0.68 -8.06
C GLY A 4 0.83 -0.39 -6.81
N ILE A 5 0.15 -0.25 -5.66
CA ILE A 5 0.79 -0.03 -4.36
C ILE A 5 0.19 -0.99 -3.33
N ASP A 6 1.02 -1.83 -2.78
CA ASP A 6 0.70 -2.63 -1.60
C ASP A 6 1.03 -1.82 -0.33
N HIS A 7 0.00 -1.50 0.44
CA HIS A 7 0.09 -0.76 1.69
C HIS A 7 0.23 -1.73 2.88
N GLY A 8 1.36 -2.46 2.92
CA GLY A 8 1.63 -3.40 4.01
C GLY A 8 1.91 -2.69 5.34
N TYR A 9 1.73 -3.40 6.46
CA TYR A 9 2.13 -2.93 7.80
C TYR A 9 3.65 -2.90 7.97
N TYR A 10 4.37 -3.75 7.25
CA TYR A 10 5.83 -3.85 7.31
C TYR A 10 6.50 -2.97 6.26
N ALA A 11 6.02 -2.99 5.02
CA ALA A 11 6.59 -2.25 3.90
C ALA A 11 5.52 -1.77 2.93
N ILE A 12 5.79 -0.63 2.30
CA ILE A 12 5.11 -0.16 1.10
C ILE A 12 5.82 -0.75 -0.10
N LYS A 13 5.06 -1.36 -1.00
CA LYS A 13 5.61 -2.02 -2.18
C LYS A 13 4.90 -1.56 -3.44
N THR A 14 5.67 -1.38 -4.50
CA THR A 14 5.19 -1.20 -5.87
C THR A 14 5.85 -2.24 -6.77
N LYS A 15 5.69 -2.15 -8.08
CA LYS A 15 6.37 -3.06 -9.01
C LYS A 15 7.91 -2.97 -8.91
N GLN A 16 8.46 -1.77 -8.66
CA GLN A 16 9.90 -1.53 -8.72
C GLN A 16 10.49 -0.98 -7.41
N VAL A 17 9.64 -0.69 -6.42
CA VAL A 17 10.06 -0.04 -5.18
C VAL A 17 9.52 -0.79 -3.97
N CYS A 18 10.36 -0.93 -2.95
CA CYS A 18 9.99 -1.47 -1.65
C CYS A 18 10.73 -0.69 -0.57
N PHE A 19 10.00 -0.16 0.40
CA PHE A 19 10.60 0.53 1.55
C PHE A 19 9.75 0.32 2.82
N PRO A 20 10.36 0.41 4.02
CA PRO A 20 9.64 0.21 5.28
C PRO A 20 8.44 1.15 5.45
N THR A 21 7.37 0.68 6.05
CA THR A 21 6.21 1.50 6.41
C THR A 21 6.54 2.33 7.65
N GLY A 22 7.47 3.26 7.49
CA GLY A 22 7.93 4.20 8.50
C GLY A 22 7.80 5.63 8.00
N LEU A 23 7.51 6.57 8.91
CA LEU A 23 7.36 7.99 8.59
C LEU A 23 7.72 8.85 9.80
N MET A 24 8.70 9.74 9.62
CA MET A 24 9.07 10.73 10.63
C MET A 24 8.75 12.14 10.13
N ARG A 25 7.95 12.89 10.89
CA ARG A 25 7.57 14.26 10.56
C ARG A 25 8.55 15.27 11.16
N TYR A 26 8.90 16.29 10.37
CA TYR A 26 9.69 17.44 10.78
C TYR A 26 8.95 18.74 10.41
N THR A 27 9.07 19.74 11.27
CA THR A 27 8.54 21.09 11.01
C THR A 27 9.55 22.01 10.31
N TYR A 28 10.81 21.56 10.21
CA TYR A 28 11.91 22.24 9.52
C TYR A 28 12.55 21.27 8.54
N GLU A 29 13.32 21.80 7.61
CA GLU A 29 14.01 21.00 6.59
C GLU A 29 15.06 20.10 7.25
N PRO A 30 15.00 18.76 7.05
CA PRO A 30 16.01 17.87 7.57
C PRO A 30 17.34 18.05 6.80
N TYR A 31 18.46 17.78 7.47
CA TYR A 31 19.80 17.91 6.86
C TYR A 31 20.07 16.90 5.72
N THR A 32 19.25 15.89 5.56
CA THR A 32 19.30 14.92 4.45
C THR A 32 18.12 15.12 3.52
N MET A 33 18.37 15.00 2.21
CA MET A 33 17.30 15.01 1.20
C MET A 33 16.81 13.61 0.84
N GLN A 34 17.50 12.57 1.27
CA GLN A 34 17.16 11.19 0.92
C GLN A 34 15.83 10.78 1.56
N ASN A 35 14.92 10.27 0.74
CA ASN A 35 13.57 9.84 1.12
C ASN A 35 12.70 10.94 1.76
N VAL A 36 13.03 12.20 1.55
CA VAL A 36 12.28 13.33 2.07
C VAL A 36 11.13 13.69 1.17
N LEU A 37 9.92 13.60 1.71
CA LEU A 37 8.69 14.13 1.14
C LEU A 37 8.39 15.47 1.79
N GLN A 38 8.17 16.53 1.00
CA GLN A 38 7.64 17.79 1.47
C GLN A 38 6.20 17.95 0.96
N TYR A 39 5.26 18.06 1.90
CA TYR A 39 3.83 18.17 1.61
C TYR A 39 3.11 18.93 2.72
N GLY A 40 2.17 19.82 2.35
CA GLY A 40 1.35 20.57 3.32
C GLY A 40 2.15 21.45 4.29
N GLY A 41 3.31 21.99 3.85
CA GLY A 41 4.17 22.84 4.68
C GLY A 41 5.02 22.10 5.71
N ALA A 42 5.10 20.78 5.65
CA ALA A 42 5.93 19.96 6.53
C ALA A 42 6.82 19.01 5.72
N TYR A 43 7.84 18.48 6.37
CA TYR A 43 8.77 17.51 5.82
C TYR A 43 8.54 16.15 6.47
N TYR A 44 8.69 15.08 5.69
CA TYR A 44 8.50 13.71 6.14
C TYR A 44 9.63 12.84 5.60
N VAL A 45 10.37 12.18 6.47
CA VAL A 45 11.35 11.17 6.08
C VAL A 45 10.63 9.83 5.97
N CYS A 46 10.47 9.33 4.74
CA CYS A 46 9.75 8.11 4.44
C CYS A 46 10.67 6.89 4.51
N GLY A 47 10.14 5.76 4.98
CA GLY A 47 10.91 4.52 5.08
C GLY A 47 11.83 4.44 6.31
N THR A 48 11.70 5.37 7.25
CA THR A 48 12.51 5.42 8.46
C THR A 48 11.68 5.06 9.69
N GLY A 49 12.20 4.15 10.50
CA GLY A 49 11.50 3.62 11.67
C GLY A 49 10.34 2.70 11.32
N ARG A 50 9.52 2.42 12.31
CA ARG A 50 8.25 1.69 12.16
C ARG A 50 7.13 2.56 12.73
N GLN A 51 5.99 2.56 12.07
CA GLN A 51 4.79 3.17 12.65
C GLN A 51 4.24 2.28 13.76
N THR A 52 3.65 2.92 14.78
CA THR A 52 2.76 2.20 15.69
C THR A 52 1.66 1.54 14.86
N LEU A 53 1.37 0.28 15.16
CA LEU A 53 0.34 -0.44 14.47
C LEU A 53 -1.01 0.25 14.64
N VAL A 54 -1.61 0.63 13.52
CA VAL A 54 -2.96 1.19 13.46
C VAL A 54 -3.79 0.30 12.56
N LYS A 55 -4.81 -0.35 13.12
CA LYS A 55 -5.68 -1.28 12.36
C LYS A 55 -6.38 -0.57 11.20
N ASP A 56 -6.82 0.67 11.42
CA ASP A 56 -7.45 1.51 10.39
C ASP A 56 -6.37 2.34 9.66
N LYS A 57 -6.04 1.97 8.46
CA LYS A 57 -5.04 2.66 7.61
C LYS A 57 -5.44 4.10 7.25
N THR A 58 -6.69 4.48 7.50
CA THR A 58 -7.22 5.84 7.25
C THR A 58 -7.30 6.71 8.49
N ALA A 59 -6.82 6.22 9.65
CA ALA A 59 -6.90 6.93 10.93
C ALA A 59 -6.06 8.22 10.98
N ASN A 60 -5.03 8.30 10.14
CA ASN A 60 -4.16 9.45 9.99
C ASN A 60 -3.64 9.53 8.54
N ASP A 61 -2.84 10.55 8.23
CA ASP A 61 -2.32 10.78 6.88
C ASP A 61 -1.11 9.94 6.48
N ASN A 62 -0.62 9.08 7.37
CA ASN A 62 0.66 8.40 7.15
C ASN A 62 0.67 7.54 5.88
N TYR A 63 -0.35 6.71 5.67
CA TYR A 63 -0.41 5.89 4.46
C TYR A 63 -0.61 6.71 3.18
N TYR A 64 -1.29 7.85 3.27
CA TYR A 64 -1.40 8.78 2.14
C TYR A 64 -0.04 9.41 1.78
N LEU A 65 0.70 9.87 2.78
CA LEU A 65 2.04 10.43 2.60
C LEU A 65 3.01 9.39 2.03
N LEU A 66 2.97 8.17 2.53
CA LEU A 66 3.75 7.06 1.98
C LEU A 66 3.33 6.69 0.55
N THR A 67 2.04 6.88 0.20
CA THR A 67 1.56 6.73 -1.18
C THR A 67 2.21 7.79 -2.10
N LEU A 68 2.29 9.04 -1.67
CA LEU A 68 2.96 10.09 -2.45
C LEU A 68 4.45 9.78 -2.67
N ALA A 69 5.14 9.32 -1.64
CA ALA A 69 6.53 8.89 -1.75
C ALA A 69 6.69 7.68 -2.71
N ALA A 70 5.80 6.70 -2.62
CA ALA A 70 5.79 5.53 -3.51
C ALA A 70 5.54 5.92 -4.97
N LEU A 71 4.60 6.86 -5.21
CA LEU A 71 4.33 7.40 -6.54
C LEU A 71 5.57 8.09 -7.13
N ALA A 72 6.22 8.98 -6.36
CA ALA A 72 7.42 9.68 -6.82
C ALA A 72 8.54 8.69 -7.18
N GLN A 73 8.81 7.72 -6.31
CA GLN A 73 9.84 6.70 -6.55
C GLN A 73 9.53 5.82 -7.76
N GLU A 74 8.28 5.34 -7.89
CA GLU A 74 7.87 4.48 -8.99
C GLU A 74 7.91 5.23 -10.33
N ILE A 75 7.45 6.48 -10.39
CA ILE A 75 7.53 7.34 -11.57
C ILE A 75 8.98 7.55 -11.99
N ARG A 76 9.87 7.86 -11.03
CA ARG A 76 11.30 8.01 -11.26
C ARG A 76 11.93 6.72 -11.82
N LYS A 77 11.61 5.57 -11.24
CA LYS A 77 12.10 4.27 -11.72
C LYS A 77 11.63 3.95 -13.15
N ARG A 78 10.42 4.35 -13.48
CA ARG A 78 9.88 4.22 -14.85
C ARG A 78 10.40 5.29 -15.82
N LYS A 79 11.24 6.21 -15.35
CA LYS A 79 11.69 7.40 -16.13
C LYS A 79 10.51 8.21 -16.68
N GLY A 80 9.40 8.25 -15.92
CA GLY A 80 8.21 8.99 -16.26
C GLY A 80 8.32 10.49 -15.94
N GLU A 81 7.42 11.28 -16.52
CA GLU A 81 7.33 12.70 -16.23
C GLU A 81 6.78 12.94 -14.82
N ARG A 82 7.32 13.96 -14.13
CA ARG A 82 6.90 14.34 -12.78
C ARG A 82 5.50 14.98 -12.74
N THR A 83 4.99 15.43 -13.87
CA THR A 83 3.59 15.82 -14.05
C THR A 83 2.89 14.66 -14.75
N ALA A 84 2.04 13.94 -14.04
CA ALA A 84 1.47 12.69 -14.53
C ALA A 84 0.02 12.48 -14.08
N LYS A 85 -0.73 11.76 -14.94
CA LYS A 85 -2.05 11.21 -14.61
C LYS A 85 -1.90 9.75 -14.21
N VAL A 86 -2.43 9.40 -13.04
CA VAL A 86 -2.24 8.08 -12.42
C VAL A 86 -3.58 7.48 -12.03
N VAL A 87 -3.77 6.22 -12.38
CA VAL A 87 -4.78 5.35 -11.75
C VAL A 87 -4.06 4.51 -10.71
N LEU A 88 -4.46 4.62 -9.45
CA LEU A 88 -3.93 3.81 -8.36
C LEU A 88 -4.62 2.44 -8.33
N ALA A 89 -3.83 1.38 -8.20
CA ALA A 89 -4.32 0.05 -7.86
C ALA A 89 -3.79 -0.29 -6.45
N ALA A 90 -4.67 -0.39 -5.46
CA ALA A 90 -4.27 -0.61 -4.07
C ALA A 90 -4.92 -1.87 -3.48
N GLY A 91 -4.22 -2.53 -2.55
CA GLY A 91 -4.68 -3.73 -1.88
C GLY A 91 -5.27 -3.46 -0.50
N LEU A 92 -6.35 -4.18 -0.15
CA LEU A 92 -6.89 -4.26 1.20
C LEU A 92 -7.03 -5.73 1.62
N PRO A 93 -6.86 -6.05 2.92
CA PRO A 93 -7.14 -7.38 3.44
C PRO A 93 -8.57 -7.81 3.13
N LEU A 94 -8.75 -9.06 2.69
CA LEU A 94 -10.07 -9.53 2.27
C LEU A 94 -11.10 -9.51 3.40
N ALA A 95 -10.69 -9.83 4.63
CA ALA A 95 -11.58 -9.85 5.80
C ALA A 95 -12.25 -8.51 6.08
N GLY A 96 -11.58 -7.38 5.75
CA GLY A 96 -12.10 -6.01 5.88
C GLY A 96 -12.61 -5.40 4.58
N PHE A 97 -12.37 -6.03 3.45
CA PHE A 97 -12.53 -5.42 2.12
C PHE A 97 -13.89 -4.76 1.89
N GLY A 98 -14.97 -5.45 2.17
CA GLY A 98 -16.33 -4.94 1.98
C GLY A 98 -16.64 -3.71 2.81
N ARG A 99 -16.14 -3.66 4.05
CA ARG A 99 -16.35 -2.59 5.01
C ARG A 99 -15.45 -1.37 4.77
N GLU A 100 -14.21 -1.60 4.34
CA GLU A 100 -13.16 -0.58 4.33
C GLU A 100 -12.92 0.01 2.94
N LYS A 101 -13.32 -0.70 1.88
CA LYS A 101 -13.00 -0.30 0.50
C LYS A 101 -13.40 1.14 0.15
N GLN A 102 -14.60 1.57 0.51
CA GLN A 102 -15.07 2.90 0.15
C GLN A 102 -14.29 3.98 0.89
N LYS A 103 -14.11 3.82 2.20
CA LYS A 103 -13.34 4.75 3.03
C LYS A 103 -11.89 4.86 2.57
N PHE A 104 -11.26 3.72 2.25
CA PHE A 104 -9.87 3.71 1.79
C PHE A 104 -9.71 4.31 0.38
N LYS A 105 -10.70 4.08 -0.51
CA LYS A 105 -10.75 4.73 -1.82
C LYS A 105 -10.79 6.25 -1.67
N GLU A 106 -11.69 6.79 -0.86
CA GLU A 106 -11.83 8.22 -0.61
C GLU A 106 -10.58 8.82 0.04
N TYR A 107 -9.99 8.09 0.97
CA TYR A 107 -8.74 8.47 1.64
C TYR A 107 -7.57 8.65 0.66
N LEU A 108 -7.41 7.75 -0.31
CA LEU A 108 -6.35 7.83 -1.31
C LEU A 108 -6.68 8.81 -2.44
N PHE A 109 -7.94 8.89 -2.84
CA PHE A 109 -8.36 9.71 -3.98
C PHE A 109 -8.27 11.22 -3.68
N ARG A 110 -8.63 11.67 -2.51
CA ARG A 110 -8.77 13.05 -2.04
C ARG A 110 -9.35 14.01 -3.10
N LYS A 111 -10.15 14.98 -2.67
CA LYS A 111 -10.84 15.91 -3.58
C LYS A 111 -9.89 16.92 -4.23
N GLU A 112 -8.80 17.28 -3.56
CA GLU A 112 -7.84 18.26 -4.05
C GLU A 112 -6.89 17.62 -5.06
N GLN A 113 -7.19 17.82 -6.33
CA GLN A 113 -6.43 17.32 -7.46
C GLN A 113 -6.07 18.47 -8.42
N PRO A 114 -4.90 18.48 -9.07
CA PRO A 114 -3.77 17.55 -8.85
C PRO A 114 -3.07 17.79 -7.51
N VAL A 115 -2.53 16.71 -6.93
CA VAL A 115 -1.72 16.84 -5.72
C VAL A 115 -0.31 17.31 -6.09
N ARG A 116 0.19 18.32 -5.35
CA ARG A 116 1.52 18.92 -5.54
C ARG A 116 2.36 18.66 -4.31
N PHE A 117 3.57 18.14 -4.53
CA PHE A 117 4.51 17.87 -3.45
C PHE A 117 5.94 17.86 -3.98
N PHE A 118 6.93 17.88 -3.09
CA PHE A 118 8.32 17.63 -3.43
C PHE A 118 8.76 16.29 -2.86
N TYR A 119 9.57 15.58 -3.61
CA TYR A 119 10.22 14.36 -3.13
C TYR A 119 11.71 14.42 -3.50
N GLU A 120 12.56 14.36 -2.47
CA GLU A 120 14.02 14.55 -2.61
C GLU A 120 14.38 15.82 -3.38
N GLY A 121 13.71 16.94 -3.09
CA GLY A 121 13.91 18.24 -3.73
C GLY A 121 13.25 18.40 -5.10
N GLU A 122 12.76 17.33 -5.70
CA GLU A 122 12.13 17.35 -7.02
C GLU A 122 10.61 17.54 -6.92
N ARG A 123 10.07 18.50 -7.70
CA ARG A 123 8.65 18.79 -7.71
C ARG A 123 7.86 17.77 -8.51
N TYR A 124 6.77 17.30 -7.92
CA TYR A 124 5.78 16.41 -8.53
C TYR A 124 4.41 17.09 -8.58
N GLU A 125 3.68 16.85 -9.66
CA GLU A 125 2.28 17.24 -9.82
C GLU A 125 1.50 16.05 -10.38
N ILE A 126 0.74 15.38 -9.51
CA ILE A 126 0.11 14.09 -9.83
C ILE A 126 -1.40 14.25 -9.81
N GLN A 127 -2.04 13.97 -10.94
CA GLN A 127 -3.50 13.83 -11.05
C GLN A 127 -3.87 12.37 -10.81
N ILE A 128 -4.43 12.06 -9.65
CA ILE A 128 -5.04 10.75 -9.40
C ILE A 128 -6.41 10.74 -10.08
N GLU A 129 -6.55 9.97 -11.16
CA GLU A 129 -7.79 9.91 -11.94
C GLU A 129 -8.80 8.94 -11.35
N ASP A 130 -8.33 7.85 -10.75
CA ASP A 130 -9.17 6.86 -10.06
C ASP A 130 -8.33 6.04 -9.08
N VAL A 131 -9.00 5.39 -8.14
CA VAL A 131 -8.43 4.40 -7.23
C VAL A 131 -9.21 3.09 -7.37
N LYS A 132 -8.53 2.06 -7.83
CA LYS A 132 -9.04 0.69 -7.94
C LYS A 132 -8.55 -0.12 -6.74
N LEU A 133 -9.46 -0.76 -6.03
CA LEU A 133 -9.12 -1.57 -4.86
C LEU A 133 -9.30 -3.05 -5.16
N PHE A 134 -8.34 -3.84 -4.69
CA PHE A 134 -8.29 -5.29 -4.87
C PHE A 134 -8.07 -5.97 -3.52
N PRO A 135 -8.62 -7.17 -3.30
CA PRO A 135 -8.25 -7.98 -2.16
C PRO A 135 -6.77 -8.38 -2.25
N GLN A 136 -6.01 -8.13 -1.15
CA GLN A 136 -4.61 -8.58 -1.05
C GLN A 136 -4.53 -10.10 -1.19
N GLY A 137 -3.40 -10.62 -1.67
CA GLY A 137 -3.22 -12.03 -1.97
C GLY A 137 -3.97 -12.48 -3.23
N TYR A 138 -5.27 -12.24 -3.33
CA TYR A 138 -6.07 -12.63 -4.49
C TYR A 138 -5.59 -11.99 -5.80
N SER A 139 -5.18 -10.72 -5.75
CA SER A 139 -4.63 -10.04 -6.92
C SER A 139 -3.31 -10.65 -7.41
N ALA A 140 -2.51 -11.24 -6.52
CA ALA A 140 -1.33 -11.99 -6.91
C ALA A 140 -1.72 -13.32 -7.59
N LEU A 141 -2.69 -14.03 -7.04
CA LEU A 141 -3.19 -15.28 -7.62
C LEU A 141 -3.83 -15.08 -9.00
N ALA A 142 -4.48 -13.92 -9.23
CA ALA A 142 -5.06 -13.58 -10.52
C ALA A 142 -4.03 -13.44 -11.66
N LEU A 143 -2.73 -13.30 -11.35
CA LEU A 143 -1.65 -13.32 -12.33
C LEU A 143 -1.26 -14.73 -12.75
N TYR A 144 -1.71 -15.75 -12.03
CA TYR A 144 -1.39 -17.16 -12.23
C TYR A 144 -2.68 -17.98 -12.34
N PRO A 145 -3.52 -17.73 -13.37
CA PRO A 145 -4.81 -18.42 -13.51
C PRO A 145 -4.68 -19.94 -13.66
N GLU A 146 -3.50 -20.43 -14.07
CA GLU A 146 -3.17 -21.84 -14.12
C GLU A 146 -3.28 -22.56 -12.79
N TYR A 147 -3.03 -21.88 -11.67
CA TYR A 147 -3.20 -22.46 -10.32
C TYR A 147 -4.67 -22.60 -9.90
N LEU A 148 -5.58 -21.99 -10.63
CA LEU A 148 -7.02 -22.08 -10.40
C LEU A 148 -7.71 -23.01 -11.38
N LYS A 149 -7.00 -23.41 -12.46
CA LYS A 149 -7.55 -24.23 -13.51
C LYS A 149 -7.66 -25.68 -13.00
N ASP A 150 -8.85 -26.24 -13.21
CA ASP A 150 -9.15 -27.65 -12.89
C ASP A 150 -9.02 -28.01 -11.37
N GLU A 151 -8.82 -27.01 -10.50
CA GLU A 151 -8.77 -27.20 -9.05
C GLU A 151 -10.12 -26.84 -8.42
N PRO A 152 -10.82 -27.82 -7.80
CA PRO A 152 -12.12 -27.56 -7.17
C PRO A 152 -12.03 -26.64 -5.96
N SER A 153 -10.86 -26.61 -5.30
CA SER A 153 -10.61 -25.75 -4.14
C SER A 153 -9.13 -25.41 -4.03
N VAL A 154 -8.85 -24.13 -3.81
CA VAL A 154 -7.50 -23.60 -3.57
C VAL A 154 -7.48 -22.81 -2.28
N LEU A 155 -6.48 -23.04 -1.44
CA LEU A 155 -6.23 -22.22 -0.24
C LEU A 155 -5.08 -21.26 -0.51
N LEU A 156 -5.39 -19.97 -0.46
CA LEU A 156 -4.40 -18.88 -0.46
C LEU A 156 -4.02 -18.54 0.97
N VAL A 157 -2.72 -18.54 1.26
CA VAL A 157 -2.15 -18.10 2.53
C VAL A 157 -1.20 -16.92 2.25
N ASP A 158 -1.58 -15.73 2.69
CA ASP A 158 -0.76 -14.52 2.57
C ASP A 158 -0.13 -14.19 3.93
N ILE A 159 1.18 -14.39 4.05
CA ILE A 159 1.95 -14.16 5.27
C ILE A 159 2.52 -12.75 5.22
N GLY A 160 1.80 -11.81 5.84
CA GLY A 160 2.20 -10.42 5.95
C GLY A 160 3.07 -10.11 7.17
N GLY A 161 3.43 -8.83 7.32
CA GLY A 161 4.20 -8.38 8.49
C GLY A 161 3.41 -8.48 9.81
N TRP A 162 2.13 -8.15 9.81
CA TRP A 162 1.27 -8.19 10.99
C TRP A 162 0.24 -9.31 10.95
N THR A 163 -0.38 -9.54 9.79
CA THR A 163 -1.43 -10.55 9.61
C THR A 163 -0.94 -11.72 8.78
N VAL A 164 -1.58 -12.87 9.00
CA VAL A 164 -1.68 -13.97 8.05
C VAL A 164 -3.11 -14.00 7.56
N ASP A 165 -3.28 -13.75 6.27
CA ASP A 165 -4.59 -13.74 5.64
C ASP A 165 -4.84 -15.07 4.92
N LEU A 166 -5.95 -15.71 5.26
CA LEU A 166 -6.38 -16.98 4.70
C LEU A 166 -7.60 -16.77 3.81
N MET A 167 -7.55 -17.32 2.62
CA MET A 167 -8.66 -17.27 1.65
C MET A 167 -8.79 -18.63 0.96
N ARG A 168 -9.93 -19.25 1.10
CA ARG A 168 -10.28 -20.40 0.28
C ARG A 168 -11.06 -19.92 -0.96
N LEU A 169 -10.69 -20.46 -2.10
CA LEU A 169 -11.44 -20.32 -3.35
C LEU A 169 -12.07 -21.67 -3.68
N ASP A 170 -13.34 -21.65 -4.02
CA ASP A 170 -14.07 -22.82 -4.52
C ASP A 170 -14.42 -22.56 -6.01
N ASN A 171 -13.96 -23.43 -6.90
CA ASN A 171 -14.06 -23.23 -8.35
C ASN A 171 -13.61 -21.82 -8.81
N ALA A 172 -12.43 -21.38 -8.35
CA ALA A 172 -11.80 -20.07 -8.61
C ALA A 172 -12.56 -18.85 -8.02
N VAL A 173 -13.61 -19.05 -7.23
CA VAL A 173 -14.38 -17.97 -6.58
C VAL A 173 -14.04 -17.90 -5.10
N PRO A 174 -13.64 -16.71 -4.58
CA PRO A 174 -13.36 -16.54 -3.15
C PRO A 174 -14.59 -16.85 -2.29
N ASN A 175 -14.42 -17.74 -1.32
CA ASN A 175 -15.44 -18.09 -0.34
C ASN A 175 -15.34 -17.16 0.88
N ALA A 176 -16.15 -16.12 0.92
CA ALA A 176 -16.09 -15.09 1.97
C ALA A 176 -16.30 -15.67 3.39
N ALA A 177 -17.08 -16.76 3.54
CA ALA A 177 -17.32 -17.39 4.85
C ALA A 177 -16.07 -18.03 5.45
N THR A 178 -15.08 -18.37 4.61
CA THR A 178 -13.84 -19.03 5.04
C THR A 178 -12.67 -18.06 5.18
N CYS A 179 -12.83 -16.80 4.75
CA CYS A 179 -11.77 -15.81 4.85
C CYS A 179 -11.48 -15.47 6.31
N ARG A 180 -10.21 -15.45 6.66
CA ARG A 180 -9.73 -15.09 8.00
C ARG A 180 -8.50 -14.21 7.89
N SER A 181 -8.38 -13.26 8.82
CA SER A 181 -7.18 -12.46 9.03
C SER A 181 -6.74 -12.68 10.46
N LEU A 182 -5.59 -13.32 10.63
CA LEU A 182 -5.01 -13.68 11.92
C LEU A 182 -3.87 -12.73 12.25
N GLU A 183 -3.80 -12.19 13.46
CA GLU A 183 -2.70 -11.32 13.92
C GLU A 183 -1.46 -12.19 14.28
N LEU A 184 -0.97 -12.97 13.33
CA LEU A 184 0.13 -13.94 13.45
C LEU A 184 1.22 -13.70 12.41
N GLY A 185 1.37 -12.45 11.95
CA GLY A 185 2.36 -12.10 10.94
C GLY A 185 3.81 -12.20 11.45
N VAL A 186 4.76 -12.01 10.52
CA VAL A 186 6.20 -12.20 10.75
C VAL A 186 6.74 -11.37 11.92
N ILE A 187 6.23 -10.16 12.15
CA ILE A 187 6.67 -9.31 13.27
C ILE A 187 6.41 -10.00 14.60
N ARG A 188 5.20 -10.53 14.80
CA ARG A 188 4.86 -11.26 16.03
C ARG A 188 5.68 -12.53 16.19
N CYS A 189 5.92 -13.26 15.09
CA CYS A 189 6.78 -14.43 15.12
C CYS A 189 8.21 -14.06 15.58
N MET A 190 8.74 -12.94 15.12
CA MET A 190 10.07 -12.45 15.56
C MET A 190 10.08 -12.03 17.03
N ASP A 191 9.00 -11.40 17.53
CA ASP A 191 8.89 -10.98 18.93
C ASP A 191 8.77 -12.17 19.90
N GLU A 192 8.25 -13.32 19.42
CA GLU A 192 8.15 -14.56 20.22
C GLU A 192 9.44 -15.41 20.24
N ILE A 193 10.40 -15.14 19.34
CA ILE A 193 11.69 -15.85 19.24
C ILE A 193 12.80 -15.13 20.02
N LEU A 194 12.67 -13.84 20.27
CA LEU A 194 13.62 -13.01 21.01
C LEU A 194 13.32 -13.00 22.51
#